data_9d4eaa2563ce0ac43936c9ef56b15766
#
_entry.id   9d4eaa2563ce0ac43936c9ef56b15766
#
_cell.length_a   1.000
_cell.length_b   1.000
_cell.length_c   1.000
_cell.angle_alpha   90.00
_cell.angle_beta   90.00
_cell.angle_gamma   90.00
#
_symmetry.space_group_name_H-M   'P 1'
#
loop_
_entity.id
_entity.type
_entity.pdbx_description
1 polymer ?
#
loop_
_entity_poly.entity_id
_entity_poly.type
_entity_poly.pdbx_seq_one_letter_code
_entity_poly.pdbx_strand_id
1 'polypeptide(L)'
;MIESDEFHMAQALALARRGLGTTWPNPSVGCVVVSATGEIVGRGVTAPGGRPHAEAVALQRAGTAAEDATIYVTLEPCAHEGRGAACADSIAAIRPKRVVVAIGDPDPRTAGDGIARLRAAGIEVTEGVLHDEAFEVTLGHVLRVTEGRPVVTLKLALGSDGRVPKGEGGAPTWITGDLSRAHAHLLRARSDAIMVGRGTIMADNPSLTCRLPGMDCRSPVRVILDRRLRTPTDARLFEDEMVPVWFICAADESEANASALQQLGAEIIPVAIDSHGHPAIREALDQLARRGITRLLVEGGPSVAHVMHDADLVDEAVIYQGSTPAGSDGLLPFVGEGLDHLTESGHFTQTQERTFGPDRMTWWQRQRRCSPALSPT
;
A
#
# COMPACT_ATOMS: atom_id res chain seq x y z
N MET A 1 11.96 -12.01 33.01
CA MET A 1 12.02 -12.88 31.81
C MET A 1 12.56 -12.00 30.68
N ILE A 2 13.60 -12.45 30.00
CA ILE A 2 14.07 -11.77 28.78
C ILE A 2 12.99 -12.06 27.72
N GLU A 3 12.35 -11.01 27.23
CA GLU A 3 11.37 -11.13 26.13
C GLU A 3 12.07 -11.63 24.86
N SER A 4 11.38 -12.43 24.06
CA SER A 4 11.96 -13.06 22.88
C SER A 4 12.21 -12.05 21.74
N ASP A 5 13.10 -12.37 20.81
CA ASP A 5 13.32 -11.58 19.59
C ASP A 5 12.02 -11.36 18.82
N GLU A 6 11.15 -12.37 18.76
CA GLU A 6 9.84 -12.29 18.12
C GLU A 6 8.94 -11.24 18.78
N PHE A 7 8.96 -11.14 20.12
CA PHE A 7 8.19 -10.13 20.83
C PHE A 7 8.60 -8.71 20.42
N HIS A 8 9.90 -8.42 20.44
CA HIS A 8 10.41 -7.08 20.08
C HIS A 8 10.25 -6.78 18.59
N MET A 9 10.45 -7.77 17.72
CA MET A 9 10.21 -7.63 16.29
C MET A 9 8.72 -7.40 15.98
N ALA A 10 7.80 -8.07 16.69
CA ALA A 10 6.36 -7.80 16.56
C ALA A 10 6.00 -6.35 16.93
N GLN A 11 6.67 -5.76 17.96
CA GLN A 11 6.52 -4.34 18.28
C GLN A 11 7.01 -3.43 17.13
N ALA A 12 8.16 -3.75 16.52
CA ALA A 12 8.66 -3.03 15.36
C ALA A 12 7.71 -3.14 14.16
N LEU A 13 7.18 -4.33 13.89
CA LEU A 13 6.17 -4.54 12.84
C LEU A 13 4.87 -3.78 13.09
N ALA A 14 4.42 -3.71 14.35
CA ALA A 14 3.25 -2.90 14.70
C ALA A 14 3.46 -1.40 14.38
N LEU A 15 4.67 -0.88 14.61
CA LEU A 15 5.05 0.49 14.22
C LEU A 15 5.06 0.64 12.70
N ALA A 16 5.67 -0.30 11.96
CA ALA A 16 5.69 -0.29 10.51
C ALA A 16 4.27 -0.28 9.91
N ARG A 17 3.36 -1.12 10.41
CA ARG A 17 1.95 -1.15 9.96
C ARG A 17 1.22 0.18 10.16
N ARG A 18 1.60 0.95 11.18
CA ARG A 18 1.01 2.29 11.44
C ARG A 18 1.46 3.35 10.44
N GLY A 19 2.65 3.19 9.85
CA GLY A 19 3.20 4.12 8.86
C GLY A 19 2.67 3.92 7.44
N LEU A 20 2.03 2.77 7.13
CA LEU A 20 1.50 2.49 5.79
C LEU A 20 0.58 3.62 5.30
N GLY A 21 0.70 3.96 4.02
CA GLY A 21 -0.05 5.04 3.36
C GLY A 21 0.49 6.45 3.61
N THR A 22 1.54 6.61 4.43
CA THR A 22 2.10 7.95 4.73
C THR A 22 3.57 8.10 4.39
N THR A 23 4.28 7.02 4.16
CA THR A 23 5.76 7.01 4.06
C THR A 23 6.29 7.05 2.63
N TRP A 24 5.41 6.86 1.63
CA TRP A 24 5.86 6.91 0.23
C TRP A 24 6.64 8.21 -0.07
N PRO A 25 7.70 8.14 -0.91
CA PRO A 25 8.13 7.02 -1.76
C PRO A 25 8.98 5.96 -1.05
N ASN A 26 9.24 6.06 0.27
CA ASN A 26 10.03 5.12 1.04
C ASN A 26 9.17 4.03 1.68
N PRO A 27 9.74 2.85 2.01
CA PRO A 27 9.02 1.82 2.73
C PRO A 27 8.65 2.26 4.15
N SER A 28 7.55 1.72 4.67
CA SER A 28 7.21 1.88 6.07
C SER A 28 7.99 0.87 6.91
N VAL A 29 8.98 1.36 7.62
CA VAL A 29 9.88 0.58 8.49
C VAL A 29 9.57 0.89 9.94
N GLY A 30 9.67 -0.11 10.82
CA GLY A 30 9.61 0.04 12.25
C GLY A 30 10.94 -0.34 12.90
N CYS A 31 11.33 0.39 13.94
CA CYS A 31 12.55 0.13 14.69
C CYS A 31 12.29 0.23 16.20
N VAL A 32 12.83 -0.74 16.95
CA VAL A 32 12.77 -0.79 18.42
C VAL A 32 14.17 -0.98 18.96
N VAL A 33 14.55 -0.17 19.95
CA VAL A 33 15.84 -0.25 20.66
C VAL A 33 15.59 -0.77 22.06
N VAL A 34 16.25 -1.86 22.42
CA VAL A 34 16.16 -2.53 23.73
C VAL A 34 17.51 -2.43 24.42
N SER A 35 17.57 -1.77 25.57
CA SER A 35 18.80 -1.59 26.37
C SER A 35 19.39 -2.92 26.84
N ALA A 36 20.62 -2.90 27.31
CA ALA A 36 21.27 -4.06 27.92
C ALA A 36 20.52 -4.62 29.16
N THR A 37 19.64 -3.80 29.76
CA THR A 37 18.79 -4.22 30.90
C THR A 37 17.44 -4.83 30.46
N GLY A 38 17.16 -4.87 29.14
CA GLY A 38 15.93 -5.43 28.58
C GLY A 38 14.76 -4.43 28.48
N GLU A 39 15.02 -3.13 28.69
CA GLU A 39 13.99 -2.10 28.58
C GLU A 39 13.94 -1.53 27.16
N ILE A 40 12.73 -1.27 26.65
CA ILE A 40 12.57 -0.57 25.37
C ILE A 40 12.85 0.93 25.59
N VAL A 41 13.99 1.40 25.13
CA VAL A 41 14.46 2.78 25.28
C VAL A 41 14.23 3.66 24.06
N GLY A 42 13.96 3.06 22.88
CA GLY A 42 13.64 3.79 21.67
C GLY A 42 12.64 3.06 20.79
N ARG A 43 11.74 3.81 20.15
CA ARG A 43 10.80 3.33 19.15
C ARG A 43 10.77 4.31 17.98
N GLY A 44 10.82 3.82 16.76
CA GLY A 44 10.76 4.62 15.56
C GLY A 44 9.89 3.97 14.48
N VAL A 45 9.33 4.82 13.66
CA VAL A 45 8.68 4.45 12.40
C VAL A 45 9.15 5.44 11.35
N THR A 46 9.27 5.02 10.10
CA THR A 46 9.54 5.93 8.99
C THR A 46 8.55 7.09 9.05
N ALA A 47 9.04 8.32 9.06
CA ALA A 47 8.19 9.50 9.16
C ALA A 47 7.39 9.73 7.85
N PRO A 48 6.29 10.50 7.91
CA PRO A 48 5.51 10.89 6.73
C PRO A 48 6.41 11.51 5.64
N GLY A 49 6.18 11.14 4.38
CA GLY A 49 7.05 11.52 3.26
C GLY A 49 8.38 10.76 3.22
N GLY A 50 8.53 9.70 4.04
CA GLY A 50 9.63 8.76 3.99
C GLY A 50 10.89 9.14 4.78
N ARG A 51 10.91 10.29 5.46
CA ARG A 51 12.08 10.72 6.25
C ARG A 51 11.69 11.57 7.46
N PRO A 52 12.44 11.44 8.60
CA PRO A 52 13.56 10.52 8.83
C PRO A 52 13.17 9.04 8.84
N HIS A 53 14.13 8.13 8.64
CA HIS A 53 13.95 6.68 8.71
C HIS A 53 13.68 6.23 10.15
N ALA A 54 13.09 5.04 10.30
CA ALA A 54 12.67 4.48 11.59
C ALA A 54 13.84 4.38 12.58
N GLU A 55 15.02 3.95 12.10
CA GLU A 55 16.24 3.80 12.89
C GLU A 55 16.68 5.16 13.47
N ALA A 56 16.72 6.19 12.64
CA ALA A 56 17.10 7.53 13.09
C ALA A 56 16.16 8.05 14.20
N VAL A 57 14.86 7.83 14.05
CA VAL A 57 13.85 8.21 15.05
C VAL A 57 14.04 7.41 16.35
N ALA A 58 14.24 6.09 16.23
CA ALA A 58 14.42 5.20 17.38
C ALA A 58 15.71 5.52 18.15
N LEU A 59 16.83 5.73 17.43
CA LEU A 59 18.14 6.06 18.02
C LEU A 59 18.12 7.43 18.67
N GLN A 60 17.51 8.43 18.06
CA GLN A 60 17.35 9.76 18.67
C GLN A 60 16.61 9.68 20.02
N ARG A 61 15.59 8.83 20.11
CA ARG A 61 14.82 8.64 21.35
C ARG A 61 15.57 7.85 22.42
N ALA A 62 16.35 6.87 22.00
CA ALA A 62 17.15 6.04 22.90
C ALA A 62 18.33 6.81 23.48
N GLY A 63 18.90 7.77 22.72
CA GLY A 63 20.09 8.52 23.14
C GLY A 63 21.25 7.58 23.48
N THR A 64 21.92 7.85 24.60
CA THR A 64 23.07 7.05 25.07
C THR A 64 22.70 5.63 25.52
N ALA A 65 21.42 5.36 25.80
CA ALA A 65 20.95 4.02 26.15
C ALA A 65 20.93 3.04 24.96
N ALA A 66 21.24 3.52 23.75
CA ALA A 66 21.42 2.67 22.58
C ALA A 66 22.82 2.00 22.51
N GLU A 67 23.80 2.44 23.30
CA GLU A 67 25.09 1.76 23.44
C GLU A 67 24.87 0.40 24.11
N ASP A 68 25.53 -0.64 23.62
CA ASP A 68 25.35 -2.05 24.04
C ASP A 68 23.90 -2.59 23.95
N ALA A 69 22.99 -1.86 23.31
CA ALA A 69 21.60 -2.26 23.11
C ALA A 69 21.44 -3.32 22.03
N THR A 70 20.25 -3.95 21.97
CA THR A 70 19.78 -4.73 20.82
C THR A 70 18.80 -3.87 20.02
N ILE A 71 19.03 -3.75 18.71
CA ILE A 71 18.18 -2.98 17.78
C ILE A 71 17.40 -3.95 16.91
N TYR A 72 16.07 -3.84 16.89
CA TYR A 72 15.17 -4.59 16.05
C TYR A 72 14.65 -3.69 14.93
N VAL A 73 14.81 -4.11 13.68
CA VAL A 73 14.39 -3.34 12.51
C VAL A 73 13.70 -4.26 11.49
N THR A 74 12.57 -3.80 10.95
CA THR A 74 11.73 -4.62 10.07
C THR A 74 12.26 -4.77 8.65
N LEU A 75 13.21 -3.94 8.22
CA LEU A 75 13.88 -3.96 6.92
C LEU A 75 15.36 -3.66 7.12
N GLU A 76 16.22 -4.25 6.31
CA GLU A 76 17.66 -3.99 6.33
C GLU A 76 17.97 -2.48 6.37
N PRO A 77 18.83 -1.99 7.28
CA PRO A 77 19.23 -0.61 7.34
C PRO A 77 19.95 -0.16 6.07
N CYS A 78 19.52 0.97 5.50
CA CYS A 78 20.07 1.45 4.24
C CYS A 78 21.60 1.68 4.31
N ALA A 79 22.27 1.33 3.18
CA ALA A 79 23.74 1.44 3.03
C ALA A 79 24.16 2.66 2.18
N HIS A 80 23.24 3.35 1.54
CA HIS A 80 23.53 4.49 0.68
C HIS A 80 23.30 5.82 1.39
N GLU A 81 24.14 6.79 1.09
CA GLU A 81 23.92 8.17 1.48
C GLU A 81 22.81 8.79 0.62
N GLY A 82 21.94 9.55 1.26
CA GLY A 82 20.87 10.28 0.61
C GLY A 82 20.80 11.72 1.14
N ARG A 83 19.65 12.13 1.69
CA ARG A 83 19.51 13.41 2.41
C ARG A 83 20.11 13.38 3.82
N GLY A 84 20.83 12.32 4.19
CA GLY A 84 21.50 12.11 5.47
C GLY A 84 22.40 10.88 5.40
N ALA A 85 23.12 10.61 6.48
CA ALA A 85 23.98 9.43 6.61
C ALA A 85 23.18 8.14 6.45
N ALA A 86 23.81 7.07 5.95
CA ALA A 86 23.23 5.75 5.89
C ALA A 86 22.83 5.26 7.29
N CYS A 87 21.70 4.57 7.42
CA CYS A 87 21.24 4.06 8.71
C CYS A 87 22.23 3.03 9.27
N ALA A 88 22.82 2.18 8.42
CA ALA A 88 23.83 1.22 8.84
C ALA A 88 25.02 1.90 9.50
N ASP A 89 25.52 3.01 8.94
CA ASP A 89 26.64 3.77 9.50
C ASP A 89 26.25 4.48 10.81
N SER A 90 25.03 5.02 10.88
CA SER A 90 24.49 5.65 12.09
C SER A 90 24.34 4.65 13.24
N ILE A 91 23.89 3.42 12.94
CA ILE A 91 23.80 2.32 13.90
C ILE A 91 25.22 1.91 14.33
N ALA A 92 26.15 1.72 13.40
CA ALA A 92 27.53 1.32 13.70
C ALA A 92 28.25 2.33 14.62
N ALA A 93 28.02 3.62 14.42
CA ALA A 93 28.63 4.69 15.24
C ALA A 93 28.20 4.62 16.72
N ILE A 94 27.01 4.10 17.03
CA ILE A 94 26.47 3.97 18.39
C ILE A 94 26.99 2.70 19.08
N ARG A 95 27.54 1.74 18.30
CA ARG A 95 28.07 0.46 18.80
C ARG A 95 27.05 -0.34 19.64
N PRO A 96 25.87 -0.66 19.08
CA PRO A 96 24.97 -1.58 19.75
C PRO A 96 25.63 -2.96 19.86
N LYS A 97 25.22 -3.77 20.81
CA LYS A 97 25.68 -5.15 20.94
C LYS A 97 25.20 -6.02 19.77
N ARG A 98 23.95 -5.82 19.32
CA ARG A 98 23.31 -6.68 18.34
C ARG A 98 22.27 -5.90 17.51
N VAL A 99 22.12 -6.29 16.25
CA VAL A 99 21.03 -5.84 15.37
C VAL A 99 20.25 -7.05 14.88
N VAL A 100 18.92 -7.03 14.99
CA VAL A 100 18.00 -8.05 14.50
C VAL A 100 17.22 -7.46 13.33
N VAL A 101 17.38 -8.05 12.14
CA VAL A 101 16.76 -7.61 10.88
C VAL A 101 15.72 -8.65 10.48
N ALA A 102 14.47 -8.19 10.21
CA ALA A 102 13.43 -9.13 9.81
C ALA A 102 13.58 -9.60 8.36
N ILE A 103 13.87 -8.66 7.44
CA ILE A 103 13.99 -8.94 5.99
C ILE A 103 15.09 -8.08 5.37
N GLY A 104 15.84 -8.64 4.41
CA GLY A 104 16.79 -7.91 3.56
C GLY A 104 16.10 -6.91 2.62
N ASP A 105 16.79 -5.86 2.24
CA ASP A 105 16.28 -4.87 1.29
C ASP A 105 16.56 -5.34 -0.16
N PRO A 106 15.58 -5.46 -1.05
CA PRO A 106 15.81 -5.80 -2.46
C PRO A 106 16.43 -4.67 -3.28
N ASP A 107 16.52 -3.45 -2.72
CA ASP A 107 17.10 -2.29 -3.43
C ASP A 107 18.60 -2.52 -3.68
N PRO A 108 19.07 -2.55 -4.96
CA PRO A 108 20.47 -2.80 -5.28
C PRO A 108 21.48 -1.86 -4.61
N ARG A 109 21.01 -0.71 -4.11
CA ARG A 109 21.83 0.26 -3.37
C ARG A 109 22.06 -0.15 -1.92
N THR A 110 21.34 -1.16 -1.42
CA THR A 110 21.38 -1.66 -0.04
C THR A 110 21.65 -3.17 -0.01
N ALA A 111 20.84 -3.97 -0.65
CA ALA A 111 20.86 -5.43 -0.87
C ALA A 111 22.04 -6.21 -0.24
N GLY A 112 22.05 -6.36 1.08
CA GLY A 112 23.10 -7.01 1.86
C GLY A 112 24.24 -6.08 2.34
N ASP A 113 24.43 -4.90 1.75
CA ASP A 113 25.51 -3.97 2.10
C ASP A 113 25.31 -3.36 3.50
N GLY A 114 24.05 -3.13 3.91
CA GLY A 114 23.73 -2.62 5.24
C GLY A 114 24.14 -3.61 6.33
N ILE A 115 23.77 -4.87 6.16
CA ILE A 115 24.13 -5.98 7.05
C ILE A 115 25.65 -6.20 7.05
N ALA A 116 26.28 -6.17 5.87
CA ALA A 116 27.73 -6.32 5.75
C ALA A 116 28.49 -5.23 6.51
N ARG A 117 28.06 -3.96 6.43
CA ARG A 117 28.66 -2.85 7.19
C ARG A 117 28.53 -3.04 8.70
N LEU A 118 27.38 -3.46 9.18
CA LEU A 118 27.18 -3.73 10.61
C LEU A 118 28.12 -4.83 11.10
N ARG A 119 28.22 -5.95 10.35
CA ARG A 119 29.15 -7.04 10.66
C ARG A 119 30.61 -6.62 10.62
N ALA A 120 31.00 -5.81 9.62
CA ALA A 120 32.35 -5.26 9.52
C ALA A 120 32.70 -4.32 10.70
N ALA A 121 31.71 -3.65 11.29
CA ALA A 121 31.86 -2.86 12.51
C ALA A 121 31.92 -3.71 13.81
N GLY A 122 31.89 -5.04 13.71
CA GLY A 122 31.93 -5.98 14.84
C GLY A 122 30.60 -6.18 15.57
N ILE A 123 29.48 -5.75 14.95
CA ILE A 123 28.15 -5.88 15.53
C ILE A 123 27.57 -7.27 15.17
N GLU A 124 26.99 -7.95 16.14
CA GLU A 124 26.24 -9.20 15.89
C GLU A 124 24.96 -8.91 15.09
N VAL A 125 24.74 -9.62 13.98
CA VAL A 125 23.53 -9.45 13.17
C VAL A 125 22.79 -10.77 13.05
N THR A 126 21.52 -10.78 13.48
CA THR A 126 20.55 -11.88 13.30
C THR A 126 19.54 -11.46 12.24
N GLU A 127 19.20 -12.37 11.36
CA GLU A 127 18.26 -12.14 10.24
C GLU A 127 17.06 -13.09 10.30
N GLY A 128 15.94 -12.70 9.68
CA GLY A 128 14.80 -13.60 9.43
C GLY A 128 13.77 -13.69 10.55
N VAL A 129 13.88 -12.91 11.62
CA VAL A 129 12.88 -12.94 12.72
C VAL A 129 11.57 -12.31 12.25
N LEU A 130 10.47 -13.09 12.23
CA LEU A 130 9.17 -12.72 11.68
C LEU A 130 9.26 -12.24 10.22
N HIS A 131 10.03 -12.98 9.42
CA HIS A 131 10.29 -12.67 8.01
C HIS A 131 9.01 -12.49 7.20
N ASP A 132 8.05 -13.42 7.30
CA ASP A 132 6.85 -13.40 6.46
C ASP A 132 5.95 -12.20 6.77
N GLU A 133 5.79 -11.85 8.05
CA GLU A 133 5.06 -10.67 8.48
C GLU A 133 5.75 -9.36 8.06
N ALA A 134 7.08 -9.34 8.04
CA ALA A 134 7.85 -8.20 7.55
C ALA A 134 7.74 -8.07 6.03
N PHE A 135 7.76 -9.20 5.31
CA PHE A 135 7.57 -9.24 3.88
C PHE A 135 6.20 -8.66 3.47
N GLU A 136 5.11 -9.05 4.14
CA GLU A 136 3.77 -8.50 3.88
C GLU A 136 3.70 -6.99 4.06
N VAL A 137 4.29 -6.46 5.14
CA VAL A 137 4.32 -5.01 5.38
C VAL A 137 5.14 -4.28 4.32
N THR A 138 6.26 -4.87 3.88
CA THR A 138 7.22 -4.29 2.95
C THR A 138 6.89 -4.59 1.49
N LEU A 139 5.90 -5.42 1.21
CA LEU A 139 5.55 -5.94 -0.12
C LEU A 139 5.48 -4.86 -1.21
N GLY A 140 4.88 -3.71 -0.91
CA GLY A 140 4.80 -2.61 -1.87
C GLY A 140 6.17 -2.07 -2.29
N HIS A 141 7.13 -1.99 -1.35
CA HIS A 141 8.51 -1.63 -1.67
C HIS A 141 9.19 -2.72 -2.50
N VAL A 142 9.03 -3.99 -2.10
CA VAL A 142 9.60 -5.13 -2.83
C VAL A 142 9.14 -5.10 -4.28
N LEU A 143 7.84 -5.04 -4.55
CA LEU A 143 7.30 -5.05 -5.91
C LEU A 143 7.71 -3.81 -6.71
N ARG A 144 7.78 -2.65 -6.08
CA ARG A 144 8.24 -1.44 -6.75
C ARG A 144 9.69 -1.57 -7.22
N VAL A 145 10.55 -2.20 -6.43
CA VAL A 145 11.96 -2.40 -6.78
C VAL A 145 12.15 -3.53 -7.79
N THR A 146 11.48 -4.66 -7.60
CA THR A 146 11.72 -5.88 -8.40
C THR A 146 10.87 -5.97 -9.67
N GLU A 147 9.66 -5.38 -9.65
CA GLU A 147 8.71 -5.47 -10.76
C GLU A 147 8.32 -4.12 -11.35
N GLY A 148 8.79 -2.99 -10.77
CA GLY A 148 8.48 -1.64 -11.24
C GLY A 148 7.02 -1.22 -11.06
N ARG A 149 6.28 -1.84 -10.11
CA ARG A 149 4.86 -1.55 -9.86
C ARG A 149 4.51 -1.53 -8.38
N PRO A 150 3.44 -0.84 -7.95
CA PRO A 150 2.94 -0.95 -6.59
C PRO A 150 2.31 -2.33 -6.33
N VAL A 151 2.15 -2.69 -5.05
CA VAL A 151 1.20 -3.74 -4.66
C VAL A 151 -0.23 -3.25 -4.93
N VAL A 152 -1.05 -4.09 -5.52
CA VAL A 152 -2.43 -3.79 -5.90
C VAL A 152 -3.40 -4.55 -4.99
N THR A 153 -4.17 -3.80 -4.20
CA THR A 153 -5.27 -4.33 -3.40
C THR A 153 -6.59 -4.00 -4.09
N LEU A 154 -7.29 -5.00 -4.61
CA LEU A 154 -8.62 -4.86 -5.19
C LEU A 154 -9.67 -4.93 -4.08
N LYS A 155 -10.50 -3.89 -3.93
CA LYS A 155 -11.63 -3.89 -3.00
C LYS A 155 -12.93 -4.02 -3.76
N LEU A 156 -13.74 -5.00 -3.39
CA LEU A 156 -15.10 -5.22 -3.91
C LEU A 156 -16.12 -5.10 -2.78
N ALA A 157 -17.28 -4.49 -3.09
CA ALA A 157 -18.45 -4.49 -2.21
C ALA A 157 -19.64 -5.10 -2.98
N LEU A 158 -20.14 -6.21 -2.48
CA LEU A 158 -21.16 -7.04 -3.13
C LEU A 158 -22.42 -7.12 -2.26
N GLY A 159 -23.58 -7.15 -2.91
CA GLY A 159 -24.81 -7.52 -2.27
C GLY A 159 -24.83 -8.99 -1.86
N SER A 160 -25.88 -9.41 -1.14
CA SER A 160 -26.12 -10.82 -0.81
C SER A 160 -26.29 -11.72 -2.01
N ASP A 161 -26.62 -11.13 -3.17
CA ASP A 161 -26.74 -11.76 -4.48
C ASP A 161 -25.41 -11.84 -5.27
N GLY A 162 -24.27 -11.45 -4.66
CA GLY A 162 -22.94 -11.47 -5.29
C GLY A 162 -22.73 -10.40 -6.36
N ARG A 163 -23.60 -9.39 -6.43
CA ARG A 163 -23.55 -8.31 -7.43
C ARG A 163 -23.10 -6.99 -6.84
N VAL A 164 -22.47 -6.15 -7.66
CA VAL A 164 -22.14 -4.76 -7.37
C VAL A 164 -23.35 -3.90 -7.71
N PRO A 165 -23.76 -2.96 -6.84
CA PRO A 165 -24.90 -2.10 -7.17
C PRO A 165 -24.55 -1.23 -8.38
N LYS A 166 -25.54 -1.05 -9.25
CA LYS A 166 -25.46 -0.09 -10.34
C LYS A 166 -25.76 1.28 -9.76
N GLY A 167 -24.72 2.09 -9.58
CA GLY A 167 -24.91 3.49 -9.16
C GLY A 167 -25.73 4.28 -10.18
N GLU A 168 -26.64 5.10 -9.70
CA GLU A 168 -27.47 5.97 -10.53
C GLU A 168 -27.46 7.40 -9.96
N GLY A 169 -27.30 8.38 -10.87
CA GLY A 169 -27.57 9.78 -10.57
C GLY A 169 -26.57 10.50 -9.66
N GLY A 170 -25.33 10.02 -9.53
CA GLY A 170 -24.27 10.70 -8.77
C GLY A 170 -24.34 10.53 -7.26
N ALA A 171 -25.09 9.55 -6.77
CA ALA A 171 -25.15 9.18 -5.36
C ALA A 171 -24.80 7.70 -5.16
N PRO A 172 -23.95 7.36 -4.15
CA PRO A 172 -23.58 5.99 -3.90
C PRO A 172 -24.75 5.17 -3.35
N THR A 173 -24.91 3.94 -3.87
CA THR A 173 -25.84 2.95 -3.31
C THR A 173 -25.12 2.11 -2.26
N TRP A 174 -25.53 2.24 -0.99
CA TRP A 174 -24.92 1.53 0.13
C TRP A 174 -25.55 0.15 0.32
N ILE A 175 -24.76 -0.90 0.10
CA ILE A 175 -25.14 -2.30 0.32
C ILE A 175 -24.43 -2.92 1.53
N THR A 176 -23.47 -2.20 2.11
CA THR A 176 -22.74 -2.60 3.31
C THR A 176 -22.95 -1.59 4.44
N GLY A 177 -22.90 -2.07 5.69
CA GLY A 177 -23.12 -1.27 6.89
C GLY A 177 -21.93 -0.34 7.23
N ASP A 178 -22.13 0.48 8.26
CA ASP A 178 -21.17 1.51 8.70
C ASP A 178 -19.81 0.94 9.09
N LEU A 179 -19.79 -0.22 9.76
CA LEU A 179 -18.53 -0.87 10.19
C LEU A 179 -17.69 -1.32 8.98
N SER A 180 -18.33 -1.88 7.96
CA SER A 180 -17.66 -2.26 6.71
C SER A 180 -17.11 -1.04 5.98
N ARG A 181 -17.88 0.06 5.94
CA ARG A 181 -17.44 1.33 5.34
C ARG A 181 -16.29 1.95 6.13
N ALA A 182 -16.34 1.92 7.47
CA ALA A 182 -15.23 2.38 8.30
C ALA A 182 -13.95 1.57 8.03
N HIS A 183 -14.06 0.23 7.90
CA HIS A 183 -12.92 -0.60 7.54
C HIS A 183 -12.40 -0.30 6.11
N ALA A 184 -13.28 -0.02 5.13
CA ALA A 184 -12.86 0.43 3.80
C ALA A 184 -12.10 1.77 3.86
N HIS A 185 -12.52 2.71 4.70
CA HIS A 185 -11.76 3.94 4.95
C HIS A 185 -10.39 3.68 5.61
N LEU A 186 -10.25 2.63 6.44
CA LEU A 186 -8.95 2.23 6.96
C LEU A 186 -8.03 1.68 5.86
N LEU A 187 -8.58 0.97 4.85
CA LEU A 187 -7.81 0.56 3.67
C LEU A 187 -7.28 1.80 2.92
N ARG A 188 -8.12 2.81 2.72
CA ARG A 188 -7.69 4.09 2.12
C ARG A 188 -6.55 4.73 2.89
N ALA A 189 -6.68 4.81 4.23
CA ALA A 189 -5.66 5.40 5.10
C ALA A 189 -4.32 4.64 5.11
N ARG A 190 -4.29 3.39 4.65
CA ARG A 190 -3.10 2.52 4.56
C ARG A 190 -2.56 2.37 3.15
N SER A 191 -3.17 3.05 2.19
CA SER A 191 -2.76 3.04 0.78
C SER A 191 -2.17 4.38 0.39
N ASP A 192 -1.16 4.37 -0.46
CA ASP A 192 -0.52 5.59 -0.96
C ASP A 192 -1.41 6.25 -2.01
N ALA A 193 -2.12 5.44 -2.80
CA ALA A 193 -3.05 5.89 -3.82
C ALA A 193 -4.33 5.04 -3.86
N ILE A 194 -5.43 5.66 -4.30
CA ILE A 194 -6.70 5.00 -4.61
C ILE A 194 -7.01 5.18 -6.10
N MET A 195 -7.38 4.11 -6.78
CA MET A 195 -7.70 4.15 -8.21
C MET A 195 -9.16 3.76 -8.46
N VAL A 196 -9.81 4.56 -9.29
CA VAL A 196 -11.14 4.27 -9.86
C VAL A 196 -11.17 4.58 -11.36
N GLY A 197 -12.12 3.99 -12.07
CA GLY A 197 -12.41 4.41 -13.45
C GLY A 197 -13.34 5.62 -13.48
N ARG A 198 -13.37 6.34 -14.61
CA ARG A 198 -14.33 7.44 -14.84
C ARG A 198 -15.77 7.01 -14.60
N GLY A 199 -16.12 5.76 -14.92
CA GLY A 199 -17.48 5.23 -14.67
C GLY A 199 -17.92 5.37 -13.22
N THR A 200 -17.03 5.13 -12.25
CA THR A 200 -17.30 5.32 -10.82
C THR A 200 -17.53 6.79 -10.46
N ILE A 201 -16.76 7.71 -11.08
CA ILE A 201 -16.99 9.15 -10.87
C ILE A 201 -18.39 9.54 -11.37
N MET A 202 -18.79 9.05 -12.54
CA MET A 202 -20.11 9.37 -13.11
C MET A 202 -21.28 8.75 -12.35
N ALA A 203 -21.08 7.55 -11.78
CA ALA A 203 -22.12 6.84 -11.05
C ALA A 203 -22.33 7.39 -9.63
N ASP A 204 -21.24 7.63 -8.89
CA ASP A 204 -21.27 7.85 -7.45
C ASP A 204 -20.77 9.24 -7.02
N ASN A 205 -20.12 9.99 -7.91
CA ASN A 205 -19.46 11.28 -7.63
C ASN A 205 -18.70 11.27 -6.29
N PRO A 206 -17.74 10.34 -6.08
CA PRO A 206 -17.10 10.15 -4.79
C PRO A 206 -15.96 11.15 -4.55
N SER A 207 -15.72 11.52 -3.29
CA SER A 207 -14.53 12.32 -2.90
C SER A 207 -13.25 11.49 -2.85
N LEU A 208 -13.32 10.16 -2.71
CA LEU A 208 -12.20 9.21 -2.61
C LEU A 208 -11.23 9.47 -1.44
N THR A 209 -11.64 10.20 -0.43
CA THR A 209 -10.86 10.55 0.76
C THR A 209 -11.04 9.56 1.90
N CYS A 210 -10.12 9.57 2.88
CA CYS A 210 -10.31 8.93 4.17
C CYS A 210 -11.14 9.87 5.06
N ARG A 211 -12.25 9.36 5.62
CA ARG A 211 -13.15 10.13 6.49
C ARG A 211 -13.29 9.48 7.88
N LEU A 212 -12.26 8.76 8.33
CA LEU A 212 -12.20 8.28 9.71
C LEU A 212 -11.85 9.46 10.64
N PRO A 213 -12.52 9.57 11.79
CA PRO A 213 -12.22 10.64 12.76
C PRO A 213 -10.73 10.67 13.13
N GLY A 214 -10.09 11.84 12.97
CA GLY A 214 -8.67 12.05 13.27
C GLY A 214 -7.70 11.46 12.25
N MET A 215 -8.17 11.00 11.08
CA MET A 215 -7.36 10.44 10.01
C MET A 215 -7.52 11.18 8.65
N ASP A 216 -8.02 12.39 8.67
CA ASP A 216 -8.26 13.17 7.44
C ASP A 216 -6.98 13.38 6.63
N CYS A 217 -5.83 13.59 7.31
CA CYS A 217 -4.51 13.72 6.68
C CYS A 217 -3.97 12.41 6.06
N ARG A 218 -4.72 11.31 6.15
CA ARG A 218 -4.36 10.00 5.58
C ARG A 218 -5.15 9.66 4.31
N SER A 219 -5.68 10.67 3.64
CA SER A 219 -6.31 10.46 2.34
C SER A 219 -5.27 10.10 1.28
N PRO A 220 -5.46 9.00 0.52
CA PRO A 220 -4.53 8.58 -0.52
C PRO A 220 -4.60 9.51 -1.75
N VAL A 221 -3.55 9.53 -2.56
CA VAL A 221 -3.57 10.17 -3.89
C VAL A 221 -4.72 9.57 -4.71
N ARG A 222 -5.55 10.43 -5.30
CA ARG A 222 -6.70 10.01 -6.11
C ARG A 222 -6.30 9.82 -7.57
N VAL A 223 -6.37 8.59 -8.05
CA VAL A 223 -6.00 8.20 -9.42
C VAL A 223 -7.23 7.85 -10.20
N ILE A 224 -7.47 8.52 -11.31
CA ILE A 224 -8.64 8.35 -12.17
C ILE A 224 -8.20 7.78 -13.52
N LEU A 225 -8.68 6.58 -13.87
CA LEU A 225 -8.54 6.05 -15.23
C LEU A 225 -9.61 6.70 -16.12
N ASP A 226 -9.22 7.69 -16.88
CA ASP A 226 -10.07 8.39 -17.83
C ASP A 226 -9.36 8.58 -19.16
N ARG A 227 -9.52 7.63 -20.07
CA ARG A 227 -8.88 7.60 -21.37
C ARG A 227 -8.92 8.96 -22.09
N ARG A 228 -10.06 9.66 -22.02
CA ARG A 228 -10.35 10.85 -22.82
C ARG A 228 -10.46 12.14 -22.00
N LEU A 229 -10.09 12.09 -20.73
CA LEU A 229 -10.16 13.25 -19.82
C LEU A 229 -11.53 13.94 -19.84
N ARG A 230 -12.60 13.15 -19.71
CA ARG A 230 -13.99 13.61 -19.74
C ARG A 230 -14.66 13.61 -18.37
N THR A 231 -13.90 13.50 -17.31
CA THR A 231 -14.40 13.69 -15.95
C THR A 231 -14.91 15.11 -15.80
N PRO A 232 -16.11 15.33 -15.25
CA PRO A 232 -16.66 16.66 -15.04
C PRO A 232 -15.77 17.50 -14.12
N THR A 233 -15.61 18.77 -14.44
CA THR A 233 -14.78 19.71 -13.67
C THR A 233 -15.42 20.12 -12.33
N ASP A 234 -16.69 19.85 -12.13
CA ASP A 234 -17.47 20.04 -10.90
C ASP A 234 -17.58 18.76 -10.06
N ALA A 235 -16.82 17.71 -10.39
CA ALA A 235 -16.81 16.47 -9.63
C ALA A 235 -16.26 16.71 -8.21
N ARG A 236 -16.89 16.05 -7.22
CA ARG A 236 -16.52 16.17 -5.79
C ARG A 236 -15.07 15.83 -5.46
N LEU A 237 -14.40 15.10 -6.33
CA LEU A 237 -12.97 14.81 -6.16
C LEU A 237 -12.10 16.09 -6.19
N PHE A 238 -12.60 17.22 -6.70
CA PHE A 238 -11.88 18.51 -6.71
C PHE A 238 -12.22 19.43 -5.51
N GLU A 239 -13.19 19.07 -4.66
CA GLU A 239 -13.54 19.86 -3.48
C GLU A 239 -12.43 19.89 -2.40
N ASP A 240 -11.57 18.89 -2.35
CA ASP A 240 -10.44 18.82 -1.42
C ASP A 240 -9.13 19.05 -2.17
N GLU A 241 -8.62 20.29 -2.10
CA GLU A 241 -7.39 20.71 -2.79
C GLU A 241 -6.11 20.14 -2.14
N MET A 242 -6.19 19.66 -0.89
CA MET A 242 -5.02 19.12 -0.16
C MET A 242 -4.61 17.71 -0.60
N VAL A 243 -5.54 16.96 -1.21
CA VAL A 243 -5.27 15.60 -1.67
C VAL A 243 -5.00 15.62 -3.19
N PRO A 244 -3.84 15.15 -3.67
CA PRO A 244 -3.53 15.16 -5.10
C PRO A 244 -4.53 14.36 -5.94
N VAL A 245 -4.81 14.82 -7.15
CA VAL A 245 -5.63 14.14 -8.16
C VAL A 245 -4.78 13.90 -9.39
N TRP A 246 -4.66 12.64 -9.80
CA TRP A 246 -3.91 12.22 -10.99
C TRP A 246 -4.85 11.55 -11.98
N PHE A 247 -4.75 11.92 -13.25
CA PHE A 247 -5.51 11.28 -14.33
C PHE A 247 -4.57 10.46 -15.20
N ILE A 248 -4.90 9.19 -15.39
CA ILE A 248 -4.25 8.31 -16.37
C ILE A 248 -5.10 8.31 -17.62
N CYS A 249 -4.53 8.78 -18.73
CA CYS A 249 -5.22 8.95 -20.01
C CYS A 249 -4.44 8.34 -21.17
N ALA A 250 -5.05 8.29 -22.35
CA ALA A 250 -4.34 7.94 -23.58
C ALA A 250 -3.34 9.05 -23.96
N ALA A 251 -2.18 8.65 -24.49
CA ALA A 251 -1.12 9.59 -24.86
C ALA A 251 -1.48 10.53 -26.05
N ASP A 252 -2.52 10.16 -26.81
CA ASP A 252 -3.03 10.90 -27.97
C ASP A 252 -4.21 11.81 -27.67
N GLU A 253 -4.49 12.09 -26.39
CA GLU A 253 -5.68 12.82 -25.96
C GLU A 253 -5.54 14.35 -26.14
N SER A 254 -6.68 15.01 -26.18
CA SER A 254 -6.82 16.45 -26.43
C SER A 254 -6.17 17.32 -25.35
N GLU A 255 -5.31 18.26 -25.76
CA GLU A 255 -4.72 19.27 -24.87
C GLU A 255 -5.79 20.14 -24.16
N ALA A 256 -6.93 20.39 -24.79
CA ALA A 256 -7.99 21.20 -24.19
C ALA A 256 -8.61 20.53 -22.96
N ASN A 257 -8.88 19.21 -23.04
CA ASN A 257 -9.40 18.44 -21.89
C ASN A 257 -8.36 18.36 -20.77
N ALA A 258 -7.09 18.13 -21.11
CA ALA A 258 -6.00 18.12 -20.14
C ALA A 258 -5.86 19.47 -19.43
N SER A 259 -5.86 20.57 -20.16
CA SER A 259 -5.76 21.93 -19.61
C SER A 259 -6.87 22.27 -18.63
N ALA A 260 -8.12 21.86 -18.90
CA ALA A 260 -9.24 22.10 -18.00
C ALA A 260 -9.05 21.41 -16.64
N LEU A 261 -8.57 20.14 -16.62
CA LEU A 261 -8.32 19.42 -15.39
C LEU A 261 -7.06 19.91 -14.66
N GLN A 262 -6.02 20.31 -15.40
CA GLN A 262 -4.80 20.90 -14.82
C GLN A 262 -5.07 22.24 -14.11
N GLN A 263 -6.01 23.04 -14.61
CA GLN A 263 -6.44 24.27 -13.94
C GLN A 263 -7.08 24.03 -12.57
N LEU A 264 -7.59 22.81 -12.33
CA LEU A 264 -8.10 22.35 -11.03
C LEU A 264 -7.02 21.66 -10.18
N GLY A 265 -5.74 21.76 -10.57
CA GLY A 265 -4.61 21.17 -9.85
C GLY A 265 -4.37 19.68 -10.13
N ALA A 266 -5.03 19.10 -11.13
CA ALA A 266 -4.80 17.70 -11.47
C ALA A 266 -3.48 17.49 -12.24
N GLU A 267 -2.78 16.39 -11.95
CA GLU A 267 -1.66 15.90 -12.76
C GLU A 267 -2.19 14.97 -13.85
N ILE A 268 -1.75 15.18 -15.09
CA ILE A 268 -2.10 14.32 -16.22
C ILE A 268 -0.94 13.37 -16.53
N ILE A 269 -1.24 12.08 -16.56
CA ILE A 269 -0.27 10.99 -16.78
C ILE A 269 -0.68 10.25 -18.05
N PRO A 270 -0.09 10.62 -19.21
CA PRO A 270 -0.36 9.92 -20.45
C PRO A 270 0.35 8.56 -20.46
N VAL A 271 -0.35 7.55 -20.98
CA VAL A 271 0.17 6.19 -21.21
C VAL A 271 -0.27 5.69 -22.60
N ALA A 272 0.42 4.68 -23.10
CA ALA A 272 0.01 4.02 -24.33
C ALA A 272 -1.41 3.45 -24.22
N ILE A 273 -2.03 3.14 -25.34
CA ILE A 273 -3.29 2.40 -25.39
C ILE A 273 -3.01 0.93 -25.74
N ASP A 274 -3.78 0.04 -25.11
CA ASP A 274 -3.74 -1.40 -25.40
C ASP A 274 -4.46 -1.75 -26.71
N SER A 275 -4.48 -3.02 -27.10
CA SER A 275 -5.17 -3.54 -28.29
C SER A 275 -6.69 -3.34 -28.27
N HIS A 276 -7.28 -3.09 -27.09
CA HIS A 276 -8.71 -2.82 -26.90
C HIS A 276 -9.02 -1.32 -26.88
N GLY A 277 -7.97 -0.48 -27.01
CA GLY A 277 -8.10 0.97 -27.01
C GLY A 277 -8.28 1.57 -25.60
N HIS A 278 -7.87 0.88 -24.55
CA HIS A 278 -7.83 1.39 -23.18
C HIS A 278 -6.42 1.82 -22.79
N PRO A 279 -6.26 2.70 -21.78
CA PRO A 279 -4.95 2.99 -21.21
C PRO A 279 -4.25 1.71 -20.76
N ALA A 280 -3.00 1.50 -21.21
CA ALA A 280 -2.21 0.31 -20.89
C ALA A 280 -1.97 0.23 -19.38
N ILE A 281 -2.69 -0.67 -18.70
CA ILE A 281 -2.73 -0.71 -17.23
C ILE A 281 -1.38 -1.02 -16.60
N ARG A 282 -0.55 -1.85 -17.22
CA ARG A 282 0.81 -2.15 -16.74
C ARG A 282 1.70 -0.91 -16.78
N GLU A 283 1.64 -0.13 -17.84
CA GLU A 283 2.36 1.15 -17.94
C GLU A 283 1.82 2.15 -16.91
N ALA A 284 0.49 2.19 -16.71
CA ALA A 284 -0.12 3.01 -15.66
C ALA A 284 0.47 2.71 -14.28
N LEU A 285 0.63 1.43 -13.91
CA LEU A 285 1.24 1.04 -12.64
C LEU A 285 2.73 1.39 -12.59
N ASP A 286 3.50 1.25 -13.69
CA ASP A 286 4.90 1.70 -13.76
C ASP A 286 5.00 3.22 -13.53
N GLN A 287 4.14 4.02 -14.15
CA GLN A 287 4.10 5.47 -13.94
C GLN A 287 3.78 5.85 -12.49
N LEU A 288 2.90 5.12 -11.81
CA LEU A 288 2.62 5.31 -10.39
C LEU A 288 3.84 4.92 -9.52
N ALA A 289 4.49 3.80 -9.81
CA ALA A 289 5.69 3.34 -9.10
C ALA A 289 6.86 4.33 -9.22
N ARG A 290 7.07 4.92 -10.43
CA ARG A 290 8.08 5.97 -10.67
C ARG A 290 7.81 7.23 -9.83
N ARG A 291 6.55 7.56 -9.56
CA ARG A 291 6.11 8.65 -8.68
C ARG A 291 6.18 8.30 -7.20
N GLY A 292 6.62 7.08 -6.89
CA GLY A 292 6.87 6.63 -5.52
C GLY A 292 5.71 5.87 -4.88
N ILE A 293 4.59 5.65 -5.57
CA ILE A 293 3.49 4.85 -5.03
C ILE A 293 3.96 3.41 -4.83
N THR A 294 3.77 2.90 -3.61
CA THR A 294 4.11 1.52 -3.24
C THR A 294 2.85 0.67 -3.03
N ARG A 295 1.75 1.26 -2.57
CA ARG A 295 0.48 0.58 -2.29
C ARG A 295 -0.68 1.27 -2.99
N LEU A 296 -1.34 0.55 -3.91
CA LEU A 296 -2.50 1.02 -4.67
C LEU A 296 -3.76 0.27 -4.25
N LEU A 297 -4.75 1.01 -3.76
CA LEU A 297 -6.10 0.51 -3.53
C LEU A 297 -6.95 0.73 -4.79
N VAL A 298 -7.52 -0.32 -5.36
CA VAL A 298 -8.44 -0.24 -6.49
C VAL A 298 -9.88 -0.40 -5.96
N GLU A 299 -10.64 0.67 -6.03
CA GLU A 299 -12.08 0.70 -5.71
C GLU A 299 -12.92 0.98 -6.98
N GLY A 300 -12.42 0.53 -8.12
CA GLY A 300 -13.09 0.72 -9.40
C GLY A 300 -14.32 -0.17 -9.56
N GLY A 301 -15.16 0.18 -10.53
CA GLY A 301 -16.25 -0.68 -10.97
C GLY A 301 -15.74 -1.93 -11.72
N PRO A 302 -16.67 -2.80 -12.17
CA PRO A 302 -16.33 -4.10 -12.79
C PRO A 302 -15.30 -4.04 -13.92
N SER A 303 -15.30 -2.97 -14.72
CA SER A 303 -14.33 -2.83 -15.82
C SER A 303 -12.89 -2.68 -15.34
N VAL A 304 -12.64 -1.91 -14.27
CA VAL A 304 -11.29 -1.75 -13.72
C VAL A 304 -10.85 -3.02 -12.99
N ALA A 305 -11.76 -3.64 -12.24
CA ALA A 305 -11.51 -4.92 -11.57
C ALA A 305 -11.12 -6.01 -12.57
N HIS A 306 -11.87 -6.11 -13.69
CA HIS A 306 -11.62 -7.07 -14.76
C HIS A 306 -10.25 -6.86 -15.41
N VAL A 307 -9.94 -5.63 -15.85
CA VAL A 307 -8.64 -5.33 -16.48
C VAL A 307 -7.46 -5.61 -15.54
N MET A 308 -7.59 -5.31 -14.25
CA MET A 308 -6.55 -5.60 -13.25
C MET A 308 -6.35 -7.11 -13.04
N HIS A 309 -7.46 -7.87 -13.01
CA HIS A 309 -7.41 -9.31 -12.82
C HIS A 309 -6.86 -10.02 -14.06
N ASP A 310 -7.37 -9.71 -15.27
CA ASP A 310 -6.94 -10.33 -16.53
C ASP A 310 -5.48 -10.04 -16.88
N ALA A 311 -4.99 -8.85 -16.49
CA ALA A 311 -3.58 -8.51 -16.64
C ALA A 311 -2.67 -9.18 -15.60
N ASP A 312 -3.22 -10.01 -14.70
CA ASP A 312 -2.51 -10.68 -13.60
C ASP A 312 -1.82 -9.72 -12.63
N LEU A 313 -2.47 -8.57 -12.34
CA LEU A 313 -1.90 -7.46 -11.56
C LEU A 313 -2.49 -7.32 -10.16
N VAL A 314 -3.53 -8.10 -9.80
CA VAL A 314 -4.09 -8.10 -8.45
C VAL A 314 -3.22 -8.93 -7.51
N ASP A 315 -2.74 -8.34 -6.43
CA ASP A 315 -1.94 -9.02 -5.40
C ASP A 315 -2.77 -9.42 -4.18
N GLU A 316 -3.74 -8.57 -3.82
CA GLU A 316 -4.65 -8.77 -2.70
C GLU A 316 -6.07 -8.43 -3.14
N ALA A 317 -7.06 -9.14 -2.62
CA ALA A 317 -8.47 -8.77 -2.79
C ALA A 317 -9.18 -8.72 -1.44
N VAL A 318 -9.94 -7.65 -1.21
CA VAL A 318 -10.76 -7.45 -0.01
C VAL A 318 -12.21 -7.36 -0.43
N ILE A 319 -12.98 -8.38 -0.09
CA ILE A 319 -14.35 -8.55 -0.55
C ILE A 319 -15.29 -8.37 0.62
N TYR A 320 -16.18 -7.38 0.54
CA TYR A 320 -17.26 -7.17 1.48
C TYR A 320 -18.55 -7.68 0.86
N GLN A 321 -19.24 -8.54 1.56
CA GLN A 321 -20.57 -9.02 1.18
C GLN A 321 -21.60 -8.52 2.19
N GLY A 322 -22.49 -7.65 1.73
CA GLY A 322 -23.59 -7.11 2.52
C GLY A 322 -24.74 -8.08 2.61
N SER A 323 -25.67 -7.84 3.54
CA SER A 323 -26.89 -8.63 3.73
C SER A 323 -28.02 -8.25 2.77
N THR A 324 -27.91 -7.09 2.11
CA THR A 324 -28.92 -6.59 1.14
C THR A 324 -28.48 -6.94 -0.28
N PRO A 325 -29.39 -7.43 -1.15
CA PRO A 325 -29.06 -7.66 -2.55
C PRO A 325 -28.86 -6.35 -3.32
N ALA A 326 -27.98 -6.37 -4.30
CA ALA A 326 -27.77 -5.23 -5.22
C ALA A 326 -28.97 -5.05 -6.17
N GLY A 327 -29.75 -6.11 -6.39
CA GLY A 327 -30.91 -6.10 -7.25
C GLY A 327 -30.69 -6.69 -8.65
N SER A 328 -31.77 -6.84 -9.40
CA SER A 328 -31.74 -7.51 -10.71
C SER A 328 -30.92 -6.79 -11.78
N ASP A 329 -30.71 -5.50 -11.62
CA ASP A 329 -29.90 -4.62 -12.47
C ASP A 329 -28.47 -4.45 -11.96
N GLY A 330 -28.14 -5.06 -10.82
CA GLY A 330 -26.77 -5.12 -10.28
C GLY A 330 -25.79 -5.75 -11.25
N LEU A 331 -24.56 -5.26 -11.26
CA LEU A 331 -23.48 -5.69 -12.15
C LEU A 331 -22.73 -6.89 -11.56
N LEU A 332 -22.17 -7.75 -12.38
CA LEU A 332 -21.19 -8.74 -11.93
C LEU A 332 -19.89 -8.04 -11.50
N PRO A 333 -19.14 -8.58 -10.53
CA PRO A 333 -17.91 -7.94 -10.02
C PRO A 333 -16.81 -7.80 -11.07
N PHE A 334 -16.81 -8.65 -12.08
CA PHE A 334 -15.98 -8.57 -13.29
C PHE A 334 -16.87 -8.48 -14.53
N VAL A 335 -16.31 -8.11 -15.66
CA VAL A 335 -17.08 -7.99 -16.91
C VAL A 335 -17.53 -9.38 -17.39
N GLY A 336 -18.81 -9.67 -17.22
CA GLY A 336 -19.39 -10.96 -17.63
C GLY A 336 -19.13 -12.13 -16.67
N GLU A 337 -18.41 -11.92 -15.56
CA GLU A 337 -17.95 -12.97 -14.68
C GLU A 337 -18.25 -12.68 -13.20
N GLY A 338 -18.51 -13.74 -12.44
CA GLY A 338 -18.76 -13.71 -11.01
C GLY A 338 -17.49 -13.61 -10.17
N LEU A 339 -17.66 -13.68 -8.85
CA LEU A 339 -16.54 -13.64 -7.90
C LEU A 339 -15.64 -14.88 -7.99
N ASP A 340 -16.20 -16.01 -8.41
CA ASP A 340 -15.52 -17.28 -8.67
C ASP A 340 -14.34 -17.13 -9.65
N HIS A 341 -14.44 -16.21 -10.61
CA HIS A 341 -13.33 -15.83 -11.48
C HIS A 341 -12.02 -15.50 -10.73
N LEU A 342 -12.11 -14.90 -9.56
CA LEU A 342 -10.97 -14.63 -8.71
C LEU A 342 -10.73 -15.74 -7.68
N THR A 343 -11.79 -16.14 -6.96
CA THR A 343 -11.64 -17.00 -5.77
C THR A 343 -11.38 -18.46 -6.10
N GLU A 344 -11.80 -18.94 -7.29
CA GLU A 344 -11.58 -20.30 -7.77
C GLU A 344 -10.46 -20.40 -8.83
N SER A 345 -9.78 -19.30 -9.12
CA SER A 345 -8.66 -19.26 -10.08
C SER A 345 -7.47 -20.14 -9.71
N GLY A 346 -7.37 -20.57 -8.44
CA GLY A 346 -6.21 -21.29 -7.88
C GLY A 346 -4.99 -20.40 -7.62
N HIS A 347 -5.08 -19.09 -7.94
CA HIS A 347 -3.99 -18.13 -7.74
C HIS A 347 -4.08 -17.38 -6.41
N PHE A 348 -5.20 -17.45 -5.72
CA PHE A 348 -5.44 -16.73 -4.46
C PHE A 348 -5.78 -17.71 -3.33
N THR A 349 -5.36 -17.34 -2.12
CA THR A 349 -5.74 -18.04 -0.88
C THR A 349 -6.44 -17.05 0.05
N GLN A 350 -7.56 -17.47 0.63
CA GLN A 350 -8.23 -16.70 1.66
C GLN A 350 -7.38 -16.74 2.94
N THR A 351 -6.92 -15.58 3.39
CA THR A 351 -6.06 -15.45 4.58
C THR A 351 -6.80 -14.93 5.80
N GLN A 352 -7.90 -14.19 5.59
CA GLN A 352 -8.70 -13.66 6.68
C GLN A 352 -10.19 -13.70 6.35
N GLU A 353 -10.99 -13.86 7.40
CA GLU A 353 -12.43 -13.65 7.37
C GLU A 353 -12.84 -12.87 8.61
N ARG A 354 -13.70 -11.89 8.47
CA ARG A 354 -14.24 -11.07 9.56
C ARG A 354 -15.70 -10.74 9.32
N THR A 355 -16.44 -10.59 10.42
CA THR A 355 -17.83 -10.13 10.39
C THR A 355 -17.90 -8.70 10.90
N PHE A 356 -18.62 -7.84 10.19
CA PHE A 356 -18.88 -6.44 10.55
C PHE A 356 -20.39 -6.21 10.65
N GLY A 357 -20.98 -6.47 11.81
CA GLY A 357 -22.44 -6.50 11.96
C GLY A 357 -23.03 -7.63 11.09
N PRO A 358 -23.93 -7.32 10.13
CA PRO A 358 -24.48 -8.32 9.22
C PRO A 358 -23.60 -8.64 8.02
N ASP A 359 -22.53 -7.87 7.81
CA ASP A 359 -21.67 -8.02 6.64
C ASP A 359 -20.53 -9.00 6.92
N ARG A 360 -20.11 -9.69 5.89
CA ARG A 360 -18.92 -10.56 5.88
C ARG A 360 -17.84 -9.93 5.03
N MET A 361 -16.61 -9.91 5.54
CA MET A 361 -15.41 -9.52 4.80
C MET A 361 -14.47 -10.71 4.68
N THR A 362 -13.96 -10.96 3.47
CA THR A 362 -12.89 -11.92 3.21
C THR A 362 -11.69 -11.20 2.61
N TRP A 363 -10.49 -11.62 3.03
CA TRP A 363 -9.23 -11.12 2.49
C TRP A 363 -8.53 -12.28 1.77
N TRP A 364 -8.17 -12.03 0.52
CA TRP A 364 -7.52 -12.99 -0.36
C TRP A 364 -6.16 -12.46 -0.76
N GLN A 365 -5.13 -13.31 -0.71
CA GLN A 365 -3.78 -12.99 -1.11
C GLN A 365 -3.35 -13.88 -2.25
N ARG A 366 -2.64 -13.30 -3.22
CA ARG A 366 -2.03 -14.05 -4.31
C ARG A 366 -0.98 -15.00 -3.77
N GLN A 367 -1.05 -16.27 -4.19
CA GLN A 367 0.00 -17.24 -3.91
C GLN A 367 1.27 -16.84 -4.68
N ARG A 368 2.28 -16.39 -3.95
CA ARG A 368 3.56 -16.04 -4.52
C ARG A 368 4.45 -17.26 -4.52
N ARG A 369 5.11 -17.53 -5.65
CA ARG A 369 6.25 -18.45 -5.65
C ARG A 369 7.34 -17.76 -4.83
N CYS A 370 7.84 -18.43 -3.77
CA CYS A 370 8.99 -17.94 -3.02
C CYS A 370 10.08 -17.53 -4.01
N SER A 371 10.44 -16.24 -4.04
CA SER A 371 11.57 -15.80 -4.83
C SER A 371 12.84 -16.17 -4.04
N PRO A 372 13.79 -16.94 -4.62
CA PRO A 372 14.99 -17.40 -3.90
C PRO A 372 15.87 -16.24 -3.38
N ALA A 373 15.68 -15.03 -3.92
CA ALA A 373 16.50 -13.85 -3.60
C ALA A 373 16.22 -13.24 -2.21
N LEU A 374 15.18 -13.67 -1.51
CA LEU A 374 14.82 -13.15 -0.18
C LEU A 374 14.74 -14.26 0.87
N SER A 375 15.17 -15.47 0.55
CA SER A 375 15.28 -16.56 1.54
C SER A 375 16.48 -16.30 2.44
N PRO A 376 16.37 -16.48 3.77
CA PRO A 376 17.52 -16.41 4.66
C PRO A 376 18.54 -17.47 4.24
N THR A 377 19.78 -17.08 3.99
CA THR A 377 20.94 -17.96 3.74
C THR A 377 21.49 -18.48 5.05
#